data_446d4a8caa648ec65e696d174a42ad12
#
_entry.id   446d4a8caa648ec65e696d174a42ad12
#
_cell.length_a   1.000
_cell.length_b   1.000
_cell.length_c   1.000
_cell.angle_alpha   90.00
_cell.angle_beta   90.00
_cell.angle_gamma   90.00
#
_symmetry.space_group_name_H-M   'P 1'
#
loop_
_entity.id
_entity.type
_entity.pdbx_description
1 polymer ?
#
loop_
_entity_poly.entity_id
_entity_poly.type
_entity_poly.pdbx_seq_one_letter_code
_entity_poly.pdbx_strand_id
1 'polypeptide(L)'
;MKRYYYMDVLAILATIAVVFLHTSEYAFSNHTSDPHWIIAVILQVTFIWAVPIFFMMSGAHLLDYRERYNTSVFFKKRMAKVFVPFIFWSLVWYIINPFIFHKPTDYHIGQFVDAVMHDTIQPIFWFFYFIIGFYISAPLLSKITNKNDKTLSLYLLAVNMVFVNLLSYYYEIRSQTDNSFLHGVQIGAAGGVGFFVAGWYLKNTVLHKWQKNILYVAALASVVIMITLTIYLSIKRGKFVREVYDIWGLFGFVFSIGVFEFVKNHLETYRPSLKVQFVLQKVASTSLGVYVIHEFFIYFAERKLHIVDSSLKHMLILPVIVWLLSTALVLFIHKIPLLNKIV
;
A
#
# COMPACT_ATOMS: atom_id res chain seq x y z
N MET A 1 23.12 -12.15 -0.01
CA MET A 1 22.38 -11.14 -0.82
C MET A 1 22.71 -9.76 -0.27
N LYS A 2 23.07 -8.80 -1.10
CA LYS A 2 23.29 -7.41 -0.66
C LYS A 2 21.98 -6.86 -0.13
N ARG A 3 21.94 -6.42 1.15
CA ARG A 3 20.76 -5.80 1.75
C ARG A 3 20.75 -4.32 1.40
N TYR A 4 19.59 -3.80 1.07
CA TYR A 4 19.38 -2.38 0.76
C TYR A 4 18.61 -1.74 1.91
N TYR A 5 19.29 -0.95 2.76
CA TYR A 5 18.67 -0.34 3.95
C TYR A 5 17.59 0.69 3.61
N TYR A 6 17.65 1.29 2.41
CA TYR A 6 16.57 2.16 1.96
C TYR A 6 15.21 1.43 1.87
N MET A 7 15.23 0.11 1.57
CA MET A 7 13.98 -0.69 1.57
C MET A 7 13.46 -0.93 2.98
N ASP A 8 14.34 -1.10 3.98
CA ASP A 8 13.91 -1.20 5.38
C ASP A 8 13.27 0.12 5.84
N VAL A 9 13.86 1.26 5.45
CA VAL A 9 13.30 2.60 5.75
C VAL A 9 11.96 2.80 5.04
N LEU A 10 11.85 2.45 3.75
CA LEU A 10 10.59 2.50 3.01
C LEU A 10 9.50 1.66 3.68
N ALA A 11 9.82 0.44 4.12
CA ALA A 11 8.87 -0.43 4.81
C ALA A 11 8.35 0.19 6.12
N ILE A 12 9.25 0.78 6.92
CA ILE A 12 8.90 1.46 8.17
C ILE A 12 8.00 2.68 7.89
N LEU A 13 8.42 3.54 6.97
CA LEU A 13 7.67 4.74 6.61
C LEU A 13 6.29 4.39 6.03
N ALA A 14 6.23 3.40 5.13
CA ALA A 14 4.97 2.95 4.55
C ALA A 14 4.03 2.34 5.59
N THR A 15 4.56 1.61 6.58
CA THR A 15 3.75 1.05 7.67
C THR A 15 3.17 2.15 8.57
N ILE A 16 3.97 3.18 8.89
CA ILE A 16 3.49 4.36 9.62
C ILE A 16 2.38 5.06 8.79
N ALA A 17 2.65 5.29 7.51
CA ALA A 17 1.72 5.96 6.61
C ALA A 17 0.37 5.21 6.48
N VAL A 18 0.37 3.87 6.45
CA VAL A 18 -0.86 3.06 6.47
C VAL A 18 -1.69 3.38 7.72
N VAL A 19 -1.08 3.44 8.90
CA VAL A 19 -1.82 3.74 10.13
C VAL A 19 -2.40 5.15 10.09
N PHE A 20 -1.66 6.13 9.54
CA PHE A 20 -2.21 7.49 9.32
C PHE A 20 -3.39 7.50 8.36
N LEU A 21 -3.38 6.69 7.29
CA LEU A 21 -4.52 6.58 6.37
C LEU A 21 -5.77 6.09 7.11
N HIS A 22 -5.67 5.05 7.95
CA HIS A 22 -6.83 4.51 8.66
C HIS A 22 -7.30 5.39 9.85
N THR A 23 -6.42 6.21 10.43
CA THR A 23 -6.83 7.18 11.46
C THR A 23 -7.30 8.53 10.89
N SER A 24 -7.26 8.73 9.57
CA SER A 24 -7.75 9.94 8.91
C SER A 24 -8.91 9.68 7.94
N GLU A 25 -9.65 8.58 8.12
CA GLU A 25 -10.81 8.21 7.28
C GLU A 25 -11.99 9.20 7.41
N TYR A 26 -11.97 10.09 8.39
CA TYR A 26 -12.90 11.23 8.47
C TYR A 26 -12.91 12.06 7.17
N ALA A 27 -11.84 12.03 6.37
CA ALA A 27 -11.79 12.61 5.02
C ALA A 27 -12.92 12.10 4.11
N PHE A 28 -13.37 10.86 4.28
CA PHE A 28 -14.43 10.24 3.45
C PHE A 28 -15.85 10.64 3.89
N SER A 29 -15.97 11.39 4.98
CA SER A 29 -17.23 11.99 5.38
C SER A 29 -17.61 13.17 4.47
N ASN A 30 -18.89 13.53 4.46
CA ASN A 30 -19.38 14.68 3.69
C ASN A 30 -19.37 15.99 4.50
N HIS A 31 -18.62 16.07 5.60
CA HIS A 31 -18.51 17.26 6.45
C HIS A 31 -17.51 18.30 5.89
N THR A 32 -17.64 18.65 4.61
CA THR A 32 -16.69 19.50 3.88
C THR A 32 -16.52 20.94 4.42
N SER A 33 -17.38 21.37 5.31
CA SER A 33 -17.28 22.66 6.02
C SER A 33 -16.50 22.58 7.35
N ASP A 34 -16.19 21.38 7.83
CA ASP A 34 -15.41 21.20 9.07
C ASP A 34 -13.93 21.40 8.79
N PRO A 35 -13.21 22.27 9.50
CA PRO A 35 -11.75 22.41 9.38
C PRO A 35 -10.98 21.10 9.61
N HIS A 36 -11.45 20.22 10.49
CA HIS A 36 -10.84 18.91 10.73
C HIS A 36 -10.93 18.00 9.51
N TRP A 37 -11.98 18.12 8.71
CA TRP A 37 -12.10 17.40 7.44
C TRP A 37 -10.98 17.77 6.46
N ILE A 38 -10.63 19.08 6.38
CA ILE A 38 -9.51 19.52 5.52
C ILE A 38 -8.19 18.86 5.97
N ILE A 39 -7.95 18.80 7.28
CA ILE A 39 -6.77 18.15 7.83
C ILE A 39 -6.77 16.66 7.48
N ALA A 40 -7.90 15.97 7.61
CA ALA A 40 -8.05 14.59 7.22
C ALA A 40 -7.73 14.35 5.74
N VAL A 41 -8.23 15.21 4.83
CA VAL A 41 -7.91 15.15 3.39
C VAL A 41 -6.41 15.36 3.13
N ILE A 42 -5.80 16.32 3.80
CA ILE A 42 -4.35 16.56 3.66
C ILE A 42 -3.55 15.33 4.10
N LEU A 43 -3.91 14.69 5.22
CA LEU A 43 -3.27 13.46 5.69
C LEU A 43 -3.45 12.31 4.71
N GLN A 44 -4.69 12.09 4.23
CA GLN A 44 -4.98 11.06 3.22
C GLN A 44 -4.11 11.23 1.97
N VAL A 45 -4.05 12.43 1.41
CA VAL A 45 -3.22 12.70 0.22
C VAL A 45 -1.74 12.56 0.53
N THR A 46 -1.28 13.06 1.70
CA THR A 46 0.14 13.01 2.08
C THR A 46 0.64 11.57 2.21
N PHE A 47 -0.20 10.64 2.66
CA PHE A 47 0.18 9.26 2.92
C PHE A 47 -0.33 8.24 1.87
N ILE A 48 -0.99 8.68 0.78
CA ILE A 48 -1.56 7.81 -0.27
C ILE A 48 -0.55 6.82 -0.87
N TRP A 49 0.73 7.16 -0.89
CA TRP A 49 1.84 6.35 -1.42
C TRP A 49 2.15 5.08 -0.60
N ALA A 50 1.57 4.94 0.60
CA ALA A 50 1.90 3.86 1.54
C ALA A 50 1.77 2.47 0.92
N VAL A 51 0.60 2.14 0.37
CA VAL A 51 0.33 0.84 -0.26
C VAL A 51 1.12 0.64 -1.55
N PRO A 52 1.18 1.61 -2.49
CA PRO A 52 2.04 1.56 -3.65
C PRO A 52 3.51 1.20 -3.34
N ILE A 53 4.07 1.74 -2.26
CA ILE A 53 5.45 1.41 -1.85
C ILE A 53 5.60 -0.08 -1.53
N PHE A 54 4.64 -0.73 -0.89
CA PHE A 54 4.69 -2.18 -0.66
C PHE A 54 4.64 -2.98 -1.97
N PHE A 55 3.85 -2.53 -2.95
CA PHE A 55 3.82 -3.14 -4.27
C PHE A 55 5.17 -2.97 -4.99
N MET A 56 5.74 -1.76 -4.96
CA MET A 56 7.05 -1.47 -5.55
C MET A 56 8.17 -2.27 -4.89
N MET A 57 8.20 -2.34 -3.56
CA MET A 57 9.17 -3.17 -2.83
C MET A 57 9.04 -4.65 -3.17
N SER A 58 7.81 -5.14 -3.29
CA SER A 58 7.55 -6.53 -3.68
C SER A 58 8.11 -6.81 -5.08
N GLY A 59 7.86 -5.93 -6.06
CA GLY A 59 8.42 -6.04 -7.41
C GLY A 59 9.94 -6.02 -7.41
N ALA A 60 10.53 -5.05 -6.69
CA ALA A 60 11.98 -4.91 -6.54
C ALA A 60 12.66 -6.17 -5.96
N HIS A 61 11.97 -6.90 -5.09
CA HIS A 61 12.51 -8.12 -4.48
C HIS A 61 12.24 -9.38 -5.29
N LEU A 62 11.13 -9.44 -6.00
CA LEU A 62 10.58 -10.71 -6.50
C LEU A 62 10.77 -10.92 -7.99
N LEU A 63 10.81 -9.90 -8.81
CA LEU A 63 10.90 -10.09 -10.26
C LEU A 63 12.24 -10.69 -10.72
N ASP A 64 13.31 -10.55 -9.92
CA ASP A 64 14.60 -11.24 -10.14
C ASP A 64 14.67 -12.65 -9.50
N TYR A 65 13.56 -13.31 -9.14
CA TYR A 65 13.60 -14.55 -8.38
C TYR A 65 14.28 -15.69 -9.14
N ARG A 66 14.18 -15.69 -10.47
CA ARG A 66 14.77 -16.73 -11.34
C ARG A 66 16.29 -16.81 -11.27
N GLU A 67 16.94 -15.73 -10.86
CA GLU A 67 18.39 -15.72 -10.59
C GLU A 67 18.76 -16.49 -9.33
N ARG A 68 17.80 -16.86 -8.50
CA ARG A 68 18.04 -17.42 -7.16
C ARG A 68 17.44 -18.80 -6.98
N TYR A 69 16.30 -19.09 -7.60
CA TYR A 69 15.58 -20.34 -7.45
C TYR A 69 14.50 -20.50 -8.53
N ASN A 70 14.02 -21.74 -8.70
CA ASN A 70 12.96 -22.03 -9.66
C ASN A 70 11.57 -21.56 -9.18
N THR A 71 10.59 -21.63 -10.09
CA THR A 71 9.22 -21.16 -9.85
C THR A 71 8.49 -21.94 -8.74
N SER A 72 8.74 -23.25 -8.60
CA SER A 72 8.12 -24.06 -7.55
C SER A 72 8.57 -23.58 -6.14
N VAL A 73 9.89 -23.37 -5.98
CA VAL A 73 10.45 -22.81 -4.73
C VAL A 73 9.94 -21.39 -4.48
N PHE A 74 9.76 -20.58 -5.54
CA PHE A 74 9.15 -19.26 -5.43
C PHE A 74 7.76 -19.35 -4.80
N PHE A 75 6.85 -20.13 -5.36
CA PHE A 75 5.49 -20.28 -4.84
C PHE A 75 5.47 -20.83 -3.41
N LYS A 76 6.24 -21.87 -3.11
CA LYS A 76 6.33 -22.42 -1.74
C LYS A 76 6.70 -21.34 -0.71
N LYS A 77 7.69 -20.48 -1.04
CA LYS A 77 8.11 -19.38 -0.16
C LYS A 77 7.05 -18.28 -0.03
N ARG A 78 6.29 -17.98 -1.11
CA ARG A 78 5.26 -16.93 -1.07
C ARG A 78 4.00 -17.39 -0.35
N MET A 79 3.59 -18.64 -0.59
CA MET A 79 2.50 -19.27 0.17
C MET A 79 2.76 -19.22 1.68
N ALA A 80 3.95 -19.64 2.10
CA ALA A 80 4.29 -19.64 3.53
C ALA A 80 4.33 -18.23 4.15
N LYS A 81 4.73 -17.20 3.37
CA LYS A 81 4.94 -15.84 3.92
C LYS A 81 3.74 -14.90 3.82
N VAL A 82 2.78 -15.18 2.95
CA VAL A 82 1.66 -14.26 2.70
C VAL A 82 0.33 -14.99 2.80
N PHE A 83 0.17 -16.13 2.12
CA PHE A 83 -1.11 -16.83 2.11
C PHE A 83 -1.44 -17.42 3.50
N VAL A 84 -0.46 -18.02 4.18
CA VAL A 84 -0.68 -18.55 5.54
C VAL A 84 -1.05 -17.45 6.53
N PRO A 85 -0.33 -16.32 6.65
CA PRO A 85 -0.78 -15.18 7.45
C PRO A 85 -2.16 -14.66 7.04
N PHE A 86 -2.43 -14.53 5.74
CA PHE A 86 -3.72 -14.06 5.24
C PHE A 86 -4.88 -14.92 5.75
N ILE A 87 -4.82 -16.24 5.58
CA ILE A 87 -5.89 -17.16 6.03
C ILE A 87 -6.00 -17.14 7.56
N PHE A 88 -4.86 -17.14 8.27
CA PHE A 88 -4.86 -17.08 9.73
C PHE A 88 -5.55 -15.81 10.25
N TRP A 89 -5.16 -14.65 9.74
CA TRP A 89 -5.74 -13.37 10.18
C TRP A 89 -7.17 -13.19 9.68
N SER A 90 -7.52 -13.74 8.53
CA SER A 90 -8.92 -13.81 8.08
C SER A 90 -9.77 -14.58 9.08
N LEU A 91 -9.29 -15.72 9.57
CA LEU A 91 -10.00 -16.49 10.60
C LEU A 91 -10.11 -15.72 11.92
N VAL A 92 -9.03 -15.09 12.37
CA VAL A 92 -9.04 -14.27 13.59
C VAL A 92 -10.07 -13.15 13.50
N TRP A 93 -10.07 -12.38 12.41
CA TRP A 93 -11.03 -11.31 12.20
C TRP A 93 -12.47 -11.82 12.01
N TYR A 94 -12.66 -12.93 11.29
CA TYR A 94 -13.98 -13.57 11.15
C TYR A 94 -14.61 -13.93 12.50
N ILE A 95 -13.78 -14.42 13.45
CA ILE A 95 -14.25 -14.76 14.80
C ILE A 95 -14.49 -13.50 15.64
N ILE A 96 -13.67 -12.46 15.50
CA ILE A 96 -13.69 -11.29 16.39
C ILE A 96 -14.69 -10.22 15.91
N ASN A 97 -14.90 -10.07 14.61
CA ASN A 97 -15.80 -9.04 14.04
C ASN A 97 -17.20 -9.00 14.67
N PRO A 98 -17.90 -10.13 14.92
CA PRO A 98 -19.19 -10.11 15.56
C PRO A 98 -19.19 -9.46 16.94
N PHE A 99 -18.13 -9.65 17.72
CA PHE A 99 -17.97 -9.03 19.04
C PHE A 99 -17.65 -7.54 18.95
N ILE A 100 -16.87 -7.12 17.95
CA ILE A 100 -16.52 -5.72 17.72
C ILE A 100 -17.72 -4.95 17.18
N PHE A 101 -18.43 -5.50 16.19
CA PHE A 101 -19.49 -4.81 15.44
C PHE A 101 -20.91 -5.20 15.90
N HIS A 102 -21.03 -6.05 16.93
CA HIS A 102 -22.32 -6.56 17.44
C HIS A 102 -23.21 -7.14 16.34
N LYS A 103 -22.61 -7.82 15.34
CA LYS A 103 -23.31 -8.47 14.24
C LYS A 103 -23.52 -9.95 14.57
N PRO A 104 -24.74 -10.49 14.41
CA PRO A 104 -24.93 -11.93 14.53
C PRO A 104 -24.12 -12.63 13.44
N THR A 105 -23.41 -13.69 13.79
CA THR A 105 -22.62 -14.48 12.85
C THR A 105 -22.89 -15.94 13.07
N ASP A 106 -23.25 -16.59 12.00
CA ASP A 106 -23.32 -18.04 11.90
C ASP A 106 -21.91 -18.56 11.56
N TYR A 107 -21.25 -19.22 12.51
CA TYR A 107 -19.88 -19.70 12.33
C TYR A 107 -19.83 -20.99 11.51
N HIS A 108 -20.11 -20.90 10.21
CA HIS A 108 -19.97 -22.01 9.28
C HIS A 108 -18.74 -21.88 8.40
N ILE A 109 -18.08 -22.99 8.12
CA ILE A 109 -16.92 -23.02 7.23
C ILE A 109 -17.27 -22.49 5.82
N GLY A 110 -18.47 -22.76 5.32
CA GLY A 110 -18.94 -22.24 4.03
C GLY A 110 -19.01 -20.72 4.01
N GLN A 111 -19.55 -20.09 5.07
CA GLN A 111 -19.60 -18.63 5.20
C GLN A 111 -18.21 -18.00 5.34
N PHE A 112 -17.31 -18.67 6.06
CA PHE A 112 -15.92 -18.21 6.13
C PHE A 112 -15.26 -18.21 4.76
N VAL A 113 -15.39 -19.31 4.01
CA VAL A 113 -14.83 -19.41 2.64
C VAL A 113 -15.45 -18.35 1.73
N ASP A 114 -16.77 -18.17 1.78
CA ASP A 114 -17.46 -17.15 1.01
C ASP A 114 -16.98 -15.74 1.36
N ALA A 115 -16.84 -15.42 2.64
CA ALA A 115 -16.34 -14.14 3.12
C ALA A 115 -14.89 -13.88 2.69
N VAL A 116 -14.02 -14.91 2.69
CA VAL A 116 -12.67 -14.82 2.12
C VAL A 116 -12.73 -14.58 0.62
N MET A 117 -13.55 -15.30 -0.13
CA MET A 117 -13.61 -15.17 -1.59
C MET A 117 -14.17 -13.81 -2.06
N HIS A 118 -15.00 -13.16 -1.26
CA HIS A 118 -15.64 -11.88 -1.59
C HIS A 118 -15.00 -10.66 -0.88
N ASP A 119 -13.87 -10.84 -0.18
CA ASP A 119 -13.18 -9.76 0.55
C ASP A 119 -14.09 -9.01 1.54
N THR A 120 -14.94 -9.75 2.29
CA THR A 120 -15.92 -9.16 3.21
C THR A 120 -15.54 -9.29 4.68
N ILE A 121 -14.40 -9.93 5.00
CA ILE A 121 -13.96 -10.15 6.38
C ILE A 121 -13.46 -8.85 7.01
N GLN A 122 -12.55 -8.16 6.35
CA GLN A 122 -11.94 -6.93 6.83
C GLN A 122 -11.55 -6.04 5.65
N PRO A 123 -12.01 -4.78 5.61
CA PRO A 123 -11.76 -3.89 4.47
C PRO A 123 -10.29 -3.75 4.08
N ILE A 124 -9.37 -3.77 5.07
CA ILE A 124 -7.93 -3.66 4.78
C ILE A 124 -7.37 -4.84 3.99
N PHE A 125 -8.05 -6.01 3.96
CA PHE A 125 -7.49 -7.23 3.36
C PHE A 125 -7.44 -7.23 1.83
N TRP A 126 -8.06 -6.25 1.15
CA TRP A 126 -7.92 -6.08 -0.29
C TRP A 126 -6.44 -6.10 -0.76
N PHE A 127 -5.52 -5.63 0.06
CA PHE A 127 -4.08 -5.65 -0.21
C PHE A 127 -3.53 -7.07 -0.39
N PHE A 128 -4.00 -8.05 0.39
CA PHE A 128 -3.57 -9.44 0.24
C PHE A 128 -3.97 -10.03 -1.11
N TYR A 129 -5.16 -9.70 -1.61
CA TYR A 129 -5.62 -10.19 -2.92
C TYR A 129 -4.73 -9.64 -4.04
N PHE A 130 -4.36 -8.35 -3.99
CA PHE A 130 -3.42 -7.77 -4.93
C PHE A 130 -2.04 -8.41 -4.86
N ILE A 131 -1.46 -8.57 -3.68
CA ILE A 131 -0.14 -9.19 -3.50
C ILE A 131 -0.14 -10.66 -3.98
N ILE A 132 -1.17 -11.42 -3.70
CA ILE A 132 -1.32 -12.80 -4.20
C ILE A 132 -1.42 -12.79 -5.73
N GLY A 133 -2.22 -11.89 -6.31
CA GLY A 133 -2.30 -11.68 -7.75
C GLY A 133 -0.95 -11.38 -8.40
N PHE A 134 -0.13 -10.52 -7.77
CA PHE A 134 1.24 -10.24 -8.23
C PHE A 134 2.13 -11.47 -8.15
N TYR A 135 2.00 -12.31 -7.13
CA TYR A 135 2.79 -13.54 -7.04
C TYR A 135 2.40 -14.55 -8.11
N ILE A 136 1.11 -14.65 -8.43
CA ILE A 136 0.64 -15.49 -9.55
C ILE A 136 1.17 -14.94 -10.88
N SER A 137 1.21 -13.62 -11.05
CA SER A 137 1.71 -12.97 -12.28
C SER A 137 3.24 -12.89 -12.37
N ALA A 138 3.96 -13.03 -11.25
CA ALA A 138 5.41 -12.87 -11.20
C ALA A 138 6.19 -13.79 -12.17
N PRO A 139 5.81 -15.05 -12.43
CA PRO A 139 6.50 -15.88 -13.42
C PRO A 139 6.45 -15.31 -14.84
N LEU A 140 5.35 -14.67 -15.22
CA LEU A 140 5.21 -14.01 -16.53
C LEU A 140 5.99 -12.69 -16.53
N LEU A 141 5.76 -11.84 -15.54
CA LEU A 141 6.41 -10.54 -15.41
C LEU A 141 7.93 -10.66 -15.30
N SER A 142 8.45 -11.72 -14.66
CA SER A 142 9.89 -11.98 -14.57
C SER A 142 10.55 -12.32 -15.92
N LYS A 143 9.77 -12.57 -16.98
CA LYS A 143 10.29 -12.77 -18.34
C LYS A 143 10.46 -11.46 -19.10
N ILE A 144 9.64 -10.47 -18.79
CA ILE A 144 9.71 -9.14 -19.41
C ILE A 144 10.61 -8.18 -18.62
N THR A 145 11.01 -8.53 -17.39
CA THR A 145 11.96 -7.77 -16.59
C THR A 145 13.37 -8.31 -16.83
N ASN A 146 14.15 -7.60 -17.64
CA ASN A 146 15.53 -7.95 -17.97
C ASN A 146 16.46 -6.78 -17.59
N LYS A 147 17.49 -7.05 -16.78
CA LYS A 147 18.43 -6.02 -16.32
C LYS A 147 19.29 -5.44 -17.44
N ASN A 148 19.56 -6.24 -18.46
CA ASN A 148 20.39 -5.82 -19.61
C ASN A 148 19.56 -5.12 -20.70
N ASP A 149 18.27 -5.45 -20.80
CA ASP A 149 17.33 -4.81 -21.72
C ASP A 149 16.03 -4.48 -20.99
N LYS A 150 15.81 -3.23 -20.69
CA LYS A 150 14.63 -2.74 -19.94
C LYS A 150 13.52 -2.23 -20.85
N THR A 151 13.63 -2.39 -22.17
CA THR A 151 12.68 -1.86 -23.16
C THR A 151 11.26 -2.35 -22.91
N LEU A 152 11.06 -3.66 -22.69
CA LEU A 152 9.74 -4.23 -22.42
C LEU A 152 9.17 -3.75 -21.07
N SER A 153 10.01 -3.57 -20.06
CA SER A 153 9.56 -3.02 -18.77
C SER A 153 9.13 -1.56 -18.91
N LEU A 154 9.86 -0.75 -19.67
CA LEU A 154 9.50 0.64 -19.98
C LEU A 154 8.22 0.71 -20.81
N TYR A 155 8.08 -0.15 -21.82
CA TYR A 155 6.87 -0.25 -22.62
C TYR A 155 5.65 -0.55 -21.75
N LEU A 156 5.76 -1.55 -20.83
CA LEU A 156 4.68 -1.87 -19.90
C LEU A 156 4.34 -0.67 -19.00
N LEU A 157 5.36 0.02 -18.47
CA LEU A 157 5.15 1.21 -17.63
C LEU A 157 4.48 2.35 -18.43
N ALA A 158 4.88 2.57 -19.68
CA ALA A 158 4.27 3.58 -20.55
C ALA A 158 2.80 3.24 -20.85
N VAL A 159 2.51 1.98 -21.19
CA VAL A 159 1.14 1.50 -21.41
C VAL A 159 0.31 1.65 -20.14
N ASN A 160 0.83 1.24 -18.97
CA ASN A 160 0.16 1.42 -17.70
C ASN A 160 -0.13 2.91 -17.43
N MET A 161 0.85 3.79 -17.66
CA MET A 161 0.68 5.23 -17.45
C MET A 161 -0.41 5.83 -18.32
N VAL A 162 -0.46 5.44 -19.59
CA VAL A 162 -1.47 5.95 -20.54
C VAL A 162 -2.85 5.36 -20.25
N PHE A 163 -2.98 4.04 -20.19
CA PHE A 163 -4.28 3.37 -20.18
C PHE A 163 -4.87 3.20 -18.76
N VAL A 164 -4.04 2.96 -17.76
CA VAL A 164 -4.51 2.77 -16.38
C VAL A 164 -4.56 4.10 -15.63
N ASN A 165 -3.51 4.91 -15.71
CA ASN A 165 -3.42 6.10 -14.87
C ASN A 165 -4.03 7.35 -15.55
N LEU A 166 -3.64 7.67 -16.80
CA LEU A 166 -4.07 8.91 -17.43
C LEU A 166 -5.48 8.81 -18.01
N LEU A 167 -5.75 7.78 -18.81
CA LEU A 167 -6.99 7.68 -19.55
C LEU A 167 -8.17 7.33 -18.64
N SER A 168 -7.99 6.43 -17.69
CA SER A 168 -9.01 6.13 -16.66
C SER A 168 -9.34 7.37 -15.85
N TYR A 169 -8.32 8.12 -15.41
CA TYR A 169 -8.48 9.40 -14.72
C TYR A 169 -9.26 10.44 -15.54
N TYR A 170 -8.98 10.54 -16.84
CA TYR A 170 -9.71 11.44 -17.74
C TYR A 170 -11.20 11.10 -17.82
N TYR A 171 -11.56 9.82 -17.93
CA TYR A 171 -12.96 9.37 -17.97
C TYR A 171 -13.67 9.53 -16.63
N GLU A 172 -12.99 9.26 -15.53
CA GLU A 172 -13.54 9.42 -14.18
C GLU A 172 -13.93 10.87 -13.90
N ILE A 173 -13.06 11.84 -14.23
CA ILE A 173 -13.37 13.27 -14.07
C ILE A 173 -14.59 13.68 -14.89
N ARG A 174 -14.79 13.11 -16.07
CA ARG A 174 -15.93 13.40 -16.94
C ARG A 174 -17.20 12.63 -16.54
N SER A 175 -17.16 11.81 -15.51
CA SER A 175 -18.26 10.91 -15.11
C SER A 175 -18.73 10.00 -16.26
N GLN A 176 -17.82 9.64 -17.16
CA GLN A 176 -18.07 8.75 -18.29
C GLN A 176 -17.58 7.36 -17.91
N THR A 177 -18.43 6.55 -17.31
CA THR A 177 -18.09 5.22 -16.80
C THR A 177 -18.04 4.14 -17.88
N ASP A 178 -18.72 4.33 -18.99
CA ASP A 178 -18.82 3.33 -20.07
C ASP A 178 -17.98 3.71 -21.27
N ASN A 179 -16.73 3.24 -21.28
CA ASN A 179 -15.90 3.34 -22.46
C ASN A 179 -15.41 1.96 -22.92
N SER A 180 -16.03 1.47 -23.99
CA SER A 180 -15.71 0.16 -24.59
C SER A 180 -14.23 0.03 -25.01
N PHE A 181 -13.57 1.13 -25.34
CA PHE A 181 -12.15 1.12 -25.71
C PHE A 181 -11.26 0.74 -24.52
N LEU A 182 -11.50 1.30 -23.33
CA LEU A 182 -10.76 0.94 -22.13
C LEU A 182 -11.03 -0.50 -21.69
N HIS A 183 -12.28 -0.96 -21.82
CA HIS A 183 -12.65 -2.34 -21.52
C HIS A 183 -12.01 -3.34 -22.49
N GLY A 184 -11.77 -2.94 -23.74
CA GLY A 184 -11.11 -3.78 -24.75
C GLY A 184 -9.58 -3.88 -24.56
N VAL A 185 -8.95 -2.86 -23.99
CA VAL A 185 -7.49 -2.82 -23.74
C VAL A 185 -7.17 -3.26 -22.31
N GLN A 186 -7.68 -4.39 -21.88
CA GLN A 186 -7.27 -5.01 -20.62
C GLN A 186 -5.88 -5.64 -20.76
N ILE A 187 -4.87 -4.82 -20.99
CA ILE A 187 -3.49 -5.28 -20.93
C ILE A 187 -3.15 -5.52 -19.47
N GLY A 188 -3.39 -6.72 -18.95
CA GLY A 188 -2.73 -7.40 -17.83
C GLY A 188 -2.37 -6.60 -16.58
N ALA A 189 -2.76 -5.39 -16.52
CA ALA A 189 -2.30 -4.38 -15.61
C ALA A 189 -3.48 -3.78 -14.84
N ALA A 190 -4.25 -4.61 -14.18
CA ALA A 190 -5.08 -4.07 -13.12
C ALA A 190 -4.15 -3.22 -12.22
N GLY A 191 -4.36 -1.92 -12.21
CA GLY A 191 -3.73 -0.86 -11.43
C GLY A 191 -2.35 -1.10 -10.79
N GLY A 192 -2.20 -2.17 -10.01
CA GLY A 192 -1.01 -2.43 -9.20
C GLY A 192 0.22 -2.98 -9.92
N VAL A 193 0.07 -3.57 -11.13
CA VAL A 193 1.21 -4.14 -11.88
C VAL A 193 2.21 -3.05 -12.28
N GLY A 194 1.73 -1.85 -12.58
CA GLY A 194 2.59 -0.70 -12.84
C GLY A 194 3.52 -0.40 -11.67
N PHE A 195 3.01 -0.35 -10.45
CA PHE A 195 3.83 -0.17 -9.24
C PHE A 195 4.81 -1.32 -9.04
N PHE A 196 4.36 -2.56 -9.22
CA PHE A 196 5.18 -3.75 -9.05
C PHE A 196 6.38 -3.75 -10.00
N VAL A 197 6.17 -3.42 -11.28
CA VAL A 197 7.25 -3.32 -12.27
C VAL A 197 8.09 -2.06 -12.06
N ALA A 198 7.48 -0.91 -11.69
CA ALA A 198 8.22 0.32 -11.40
C ALA A 198 9.23 0.15 -10.27
N GLY A 199 8.86 -0.58 -9.21
CA GLY A 199 9.78 -0.89 -8.13
C GLY A 199 11.01 -1.70 -8.59
N TRP A 200 10.81 -2.71 -9.44
CA TRP A 200 11.91 -3.44 -10.05
C TRP A 200 12.76 -2.56 -10.97
N TYR A 201 12.10 -1.75 -11.81
CA TYR A 201 12.77 -0.86 -12.73
C TYR A 201 13.67 0.14 -12.00
N LEU A 202 13.14 0.84 -11.01
CA LEU A 202 13.90 1.81 -10.22
C LEU A 202 15.03 1.17 -9.43
N LYS A 203 14.84 -0.02 -8.85
CA LYS A 203 15.91 -0.75 -8.18
C LYS A 203 17.10 -1.04 -9.11
N ASN A 204 16.83 -1.37 -10.36
CA ASN A 204 17.85 -1.80 -11.33
C ASN A 204 18.30 -0.67 -12.28
N THR A 205 17.86 0.57 -12.04
CA THR A 205 18.18 1.73 -12.89
C THR A 205 18.68 2.88 -12.03
N VAL A 206 19.76 3.51 -12.49
CA VAL A 206 20.22 4.80 -11.95
C VAL A 206 19.69 5.89 -12.85
N LEU A 207 18.80 6.72 -12.33
CA LEU A 207 18.26 7.87 -13.07
C LEU A 207 19.32 8.98 -13.16
N HIS A 208 19.37 9.68 -14.29
CA HIS A 208 20.15 10.89 -14.42
C HIS A 208 19.62 12.02 -13.51
N LYS A 209 20.46 12.99 -13.17
CA LYS A 209 20.09 14.09 -12.28
C LYS A 209 18.87 14.86 -12.77
N TRP A 210 18.77 15.15 -14.07
CA TRP A 210 17.62 15.84 -14.65
C TRP A 210 16.32 15.01 -14.54
N GLN A 211 16.39 13.68 -14.74
CA GLN A 211 15.24 12.78 -14.60
C GLN A 211 14.71 12.78 -13.17
N LYS A 212 15.62 12.71 -12.18
CA LYS A 212 15.25 12.79 -10.77
C LYS A 212 14.58 14.12 -10.44
N ASN A 213 15.17 15.23 -10.91
CA ASN A 213 14.60 16.56 -10.65
C ASN A 213 13.20 16.70 -11.25
N ILE A 214 12.98 16.27 -12.50
CA ILE A 214 11.64 16.27 -13.11
C ILE A 214 10.67 15.40 -12.29
N LEU A 215 11.10 14.19 -11.89
CA LEU A 215 10.27 13.29 -11.10
C LEU A 215 9.88 13.90 -9.75
N TYR A 216 10.82 14.53 -9.05
CA TYR A 216 10.53 15.16 -7.74
C TYR A 216 9.62 16.37 -7.86
N VAL A 217 9.81 17.20 -8.89
CA VAL A 217 8.91 18.33 -9.16
C VAL A 217 7.52 17.82 -9.53
N ALA A 218 7.42 16.80 -10.39
CA ALA A 218 6.14 16.19 -10.76
C ALA A 218 5.45 15.52 -9.55
N ALA A 219 6.20 14.86 -8.68
CA ALA A 219 5.66 14.27 -7.46
C ALA A 219 5.12 15.33 -6.49
N LEU A 220 5.86 16.42 -6.28
CA LEU A 220 5.39 17.54 -5.46
C LEU A 220 4.16 18.22 -6.07
N ALA A 221 4.16 18.47 -7.37
CA ALA A 221 3.01 19.02 -8.10
C ALA A 221 1.79 18.09 -7.96
N SER A 222 1.97 16.78 -8.04
CA SER A 222 0.90 15.79 -7.84
C SER A 222 0.23 15.91 -6.48
N VAL A 223 1.01 16.05 -5.41
CA VAL A 223 0.47 16.24 -4.04
C VAL A 223 -0.33 17.54 -3.96
N VAL A 224 0.24 18.65 -4.44
CA VAL A 224 -0.42 19.95 -4.42
C VAL A 224 -1.73 19.91 -5.20
N ILE A 225 -1.73 19.32 -6.40
CA ILE A 225 -2.93 19.17 -7.24
C ILE A 225 -3.97 18.29 -6.52
N MET A 226 -3.57 17.12 -5.99
CA MET A 226 -4.50 16.25 -5.26
C MET A 226 -5.13 16.96 -4.07
N ILE A 227 -4.36 17.65 -3.23
CA ILE A 227 -4.88 18.37 -2.07
C ILE A 227 -5.85 19.48 -2.53
N THR A 228 -5.38 20.36 -3.41
CA THR A 228 -6.13 21.58 -3.77
C THR A 228 -7.42 21.24 -4.52
N LEU A 229 -7.35 20.35 -5.52
CA LEU A 229 -8.53 19.98 -6.31
C LEU A 229 -9.51 19.12 -5.53
N THR A 230 -9.04 18.17 -4.69
CA THR A 230 -9.95 17.36 -3.84
C THR A 230 -10.71 18.27 -2.89
N ILE A 231 -10.05 19.19 -2.19
CA ILE A 231 -10.71 20.13 -1.27
C ILE A 231 -11.67 21.07 -2.05
N TYR A 232 -11.18 21.70 -3.11
CA TYR A 232 -12.00 22.63 -3.90
C TYR A 232 -13.26 21.99 -4.45
N LEU A 233 -13.12 20.83 -5.11
CA LEU A 233 -14.24 20.14 -5.73
C LEU A 233 -15.21 19.56 -4.70
N SER A 234 -14.70 19.08 -3.57
CA SER A 234 -15.54 18.55 -2.49
C SER A 234 -16.38 19.64 -1.84
N ILE A 235 -15.79 20.79 -1.52
CA ILE A 235 -16.54 21.96 -1.01
C ILE A 235 -17.58 22.41 -2.02
N LYS A 236 -17.22 22.52 -3.30
CA LYS A 236 -18.12 22.96 -4.35
C LYS A 236 -19.30 22.00 -4.54
N ARG A 237 -19.10 20.68 -4.39
CA ARG A 237 -20.13 19.65 -4.56
C ARG A 237 -20.86 19.28 -3.27
N GLY A 238 -20.41 19.79 -2.11
CA GLY A 238 -20.96 19.46 -0.79
C GLY A 238 -20.78 17.98 -0.37
N LYS A 239 -19.84 17.27 -1.01
CA LYS A 239 -19.52 15.86 -0.73
C LYS A 239 -18.08 15.55 -1.06
N PHE A 240 -17.51 14.51 -0.44
CA PHE A 240 -16.15 14.08 -0.76
C PHE A 240 -16.02 13.66 -2.23
N VAL A 241 -15.05 14.27 -2.94
CA VAL A 241 -14.73 14.02 -4.34
C VAL A 241 -13.48 13.17 -4.42
N ARG A 242 -13.66 11.89 -4.74
CA ARG A 242 -12.58 10.91 -4.77
C ARG A 242 -11.78 10.91 -6.07
N GLU A 243 -12.33 11.43 -7.15
CA GLU A 243 -11.82 11.31 -8.51
C GLU A 243 -10.39 11.87 -8.68
N VAL A 244 -9.99 12.87 -7.87
CA VAL A 244 -8.63 13.42 -7.88
C VAL A 244 -7.70 12.67 -6.92
N TYR A 245 -8.26 12.19 -5.82
CA TYR A 245 -7.57 11.42 -4.80
C TYR A 245 -7.76 9.92 -5.09
N ASP A 246 -6.86 9.34 -5.89
CA ASP A 246 -6.86 7.91 -6.18
C ASP A 246 -5.44 7.36 -6.27
N ILE A 247 -5.20 6.21 -5.62
CA ILE A 247 -3.90 5.52 -5.65
C ILE A 247 -3.56 5.00 -7.05
N TRP A 248 -4.59 4.66 -7.83
CA TRP A 248 -4.45 4.15 -9.20
C TRP A 248 -4.38 5.28 -10.24
N GLY A 249 -4.76 6.49 -9.83
CA GLY A 249 -4.75 7.66 -10.68
C GLY A 249 -3.34 8.16 -11.02
N LEU A 250 -3.27 9.06 -12.00
CA LEU A 250 -1.99 9.63 -12.49
C LEU A 250 -1.16 10.23 -11.35
N PHE A 251 -1.78 11.06 -10.52
CA PHE A 251 -1.07 11.79 -9.46
C PHE A 251 -0.59 10.87 -8.33
N GLY A 252 -1.42 9.89 -7.93
CA GLY A 252 -1.02 8.87 -6.95
C GLY A 252 0.15 8.01 -7.44
N PHE A 253 0.13 7.63 -8.72
CA PHE A 253 1.22 6.88 -9.35
C PHE A 253 2.53 7.67 -9.39
N VAL A 254 2.51 8.90 -9.90
CA VAL A 254 3.70 9.76 -10.00
C VAL A 254 4.28 10.08 -8.61
N PHE A 255 3.42 10.40 -7.65
CA PHE A 255 3.84 10.70 -6.28
C PHE A 255 4.53 9.48 -5.63
N SER A 256 3.95 8.31 -5.74
CA SER A 256 4.51 7.09 -5.16
C SER A 256 5.88 6.72 -5.75
N ILE A 257 6.04 6.85 -7.08
CA ILE A 257 7.33 6.65 -7.75
C ILE A 257 8.35 7.67 -7.26
N GLY A 258 7.93 8.94 -7.10
CA GLY A 258 8.77 10.01 -6.58
C GLY A 258 9.28 9.72 -5.17
N VAL A 259 8.38 9.28 -4.26
CA VAL A 259 8.74 8.89 -2.88
C VAL A 259 9.74 7.72 -2.87
N PHE A 260 9.48 6.69 -3.67
CA PHE A 260 10.38 5.53 -3.75
C PHE A 260 11.79 5.95 -4.22
N GLU A 261 11.87 6.69 -5.33
CA GLU A 261 13.17 7.14 -5.88
C GLU A 261 13.86 8.14 -4.95
N PHE A 262 13.12 9.02 -4.28
CA PHE A 262 13.68 9.95 -3.31
C PHE A 262 14.39 9.22 -2.17
N VAL A 263 13.71 8.28 -1.53
CA VAL A 263 14.30 7.49 -0.43
C VAL A 263 15.47 6.63 -0.93
N LYS A 264 15.32 5.97 -2.08
CA LYS A 264 16.40 5.20 -2.70
C LYS A 264 17.61 6.08 -2.97
N ASN A 265 17.45 7.20 -3.66
CA ASN A 265 18.55 8.08 -4.06
C ASN A 265 19.38 8.60 -2.86
N HIS A 266 18.71 8.90 -1.74
CA HIS A 266 19.38 9.43 -0.55
C HIS A 266 19.99 8.35 0.34
N LEU A 267 19.45 7.12 0.30
CA LEU A 267 19.84 6.05 1.22
C LEU A 267 20.47 4.83 0.53
N GLU A 268 20.60 4.79 -0.80
CA GLU A 268 21.18 3.64 -1.51
C GLU A 268 22.63 3.36 -1.11
N THR A 269 23.40 4.43 -0.87
CA THR A 269 24.80 4.35 -0.43
C THR A 269 24.95 4.39 1.09
N TYR A 270 23.85 4.60 1.83
CA TYR A 270 23.89 4.68 3.28
C TYR A 270 24.37 3.37 3.91
N ARG A 271 25.35 3.47 4.78
CA ARG A 271 25.93 2.35 5.52
C ARG A 271 25.83 2.63 7.01
N PRO A 272 24.68 2.31 7.61
CA PRO A 272 24.46 2.56 9.04
C PRO A 272 25.37 1.70 9.92
N SER A 273 25.61 2.13 11.15
CA SER A 273 26.29 1.34 12.18
C SER A 273 25.56 0.02 12.44
N LEU A 274 26.23 -0.99 12.97
CA LEU A 274 25.65 -2.31 13.24
C LEU A 274 24.41 -2.24 14.13
N LYS A 275 24.40 -1.33 15.12
CA LYS A 275 23.24 -1.11 15.99
C LYS A 275 22.04 -0.59 15.19
N VAL A 276 22.24 0.41 14.35
CA VAL A 276 21.19 0.98 13.50
C VAL A 276 20.70 -0.05 12.48
N GLN A 277 21.60 -0.84 11.89
CA GLN A 277 21.23 -1.94 10.99
C GLN A 277 20.28 -2.92 11.69
N PHE A 278 20.64 -3.35 12.91
CA PHE A 278 19.83 -4.26 13.69
C PHE A 278 18.44 -3.69 13.99
N VAL A 279 18.36 -2.43 14.42
CA VAL A 279 17.07 -1.77 14.71
C VAL A 279 16.21 -1.65 13.45
N LEU A 280 16.77 -1.12 12.33
CA LEU A 280 16.04 -1.01 11.07
C LEU A 280 15.49 -2.36 10.60
N GLN A 281 16.32 -3.41 10.66
CA GLN A 281 15.90 -4.75 10.25
C GLN A 281 14.77 -5.30 11.13
N LYS A 282 14.88 -5.12 12.45
CA LYS A 282 13.88 -5.59 13.40
C LYS A 282 12.55 -4.86 13.21
N VAL A 283 12.59 -3.53 13.10
CA VAL A 283 11.37 -2.74 12.90
C VAL A 283 10.76 -3.00 11.51
N ALA A 284 11.55 -3.03 10.44
CA ALA A 284 11.04 -3.34 9.11
C ALA A 284 10.43 -4.75 9.01
N SER A 285 10.94 -5.71 9.79
CA SER A 285 10.38 -7.07 9.80
C SER A 285 8.98 -7.15 10.41
N THR A 286 8.51 -6.13 11.13
CA THR A 286 7.18 -6.12 11.75
C THR A 286 6.08 -5.63 10.80
N SER A 287 6.41 -5.16 9.59
CA SER A 287 5.46 -4.46 8.70
C SER A 287 4.19 -5.25 8.42
N LEU A 288 4.27 -6.56 8.14
CA LEU A 288 3.09 -7.39 7.90
C LEU A 288 2.26 -7.55 9.18
N GLY A 289 2.90 -7.78 10.30
CA GLY A 289 2.22 -7.92 11.58
C GLY A 289 1.51 -6.62 12.00
N VAL A 290 2.17 -5.47 11.86
CA VAL A 290 1.54 -4.16 12.11
C VAL A 290 0.32 -3.98 11.21
N TYR A 291 0.47 -4.30 9.90
CA TYR A 291 -0.63 -4.20 8.94
C TYR A 291 -1.87 -5.00 9.35
N VAL A 292 -1.74 -6.19 9.89
CA VAL A 292 -2.90 -7.02 10.26
C VAL A 292 -3.45 -6.73 11.66
N ILE A 293 -2.68 -6.03 12.51
CA ILE A 293 -3.02 -5.82 13.93
C ILE A 293 -3.49 -4.38 14.22
N HIS A 294 -3.04 -3.37 13.47
CA HIS A 294 -3.24 -1.96 13.82
C HIS A 294 -4.72 -1.59 14.00
N GLU A 295 -5.63 -2.16 13.22
CA GLU A 295 -7.07 -1.93 13.33
C GLU A 295 -7.65 -2.32 14.69
N PHE A 296 -7.11 -3.35 15.36
CA PHE A 296 -7.55 -3.69 16.72
C PHE A 296 -7.30 -2.55 17.71
N PHE A 297 -6.16 -1.86 17.57
CA PHE A 297 -5.83 -0.73 18.43
C PHE A 297 -6.65 0.52 18.08
N ILE A 298 -6.94 0.74 16.79
CA ILE A 298 -7.82 1.83 16.34
C ILE A 298 -9.24 1.61 16.91
N TYR A 299 -9.85 0.45 16.68
CA TYR A 299 -11.17 0.12 17.23
C TYR A 299 -11.22 0.16 18.76
N PHE A 300 -10.16 -0.28 19.42
CA PHE A 300 -10.07 -0.15 20.88
C PHE A 300 -10.09 1.32 21.33
N ALA A 301 -9.33 2.18 20.66
CA ALA A 301 -9.27 3.61 20.96
C ALA A 301 -10.64 4.29 20.74
N GLU A 302 -11.32 3.98 19.65
CA GLU A 302 -12.63 4.54 19.32
C GLU A 302 -13.71 4.06 20.28
N ARG A 303 -13.80 2.74 20.52
CA ARG A 303 -14.92 2.15 21.24
C ARG A 303 -14.74 2.10 22.77
N LYS A 304 -13.52 2.01 23.26
CA LYS A 304 -13.24 1.90 24.71
C LYS A 304 -12.73 3.20 25.31
N LEU A 305 -11.92 3.96 24.53
CA LEU A 305 -11.43 5.26 25.00
C LEU A 305 -12.27 6.42 24.47
N HIS A 306 -13.29 6.13 23.65
CA HIS A 306 -14.21 7.12 23.07
C HIS A 306 -13.48 8.26 22.34
N ILE A 307 -12.36 7.96 21.65
CA ILE A 307 -11.64 8.92 20.83
C ILE A 307 -12.40 9.08 19.52
N VAL A 308 -12.95 10.27 19.30
CA VAL A 308 -13.79 10.57 18.13
C VAL A 308 -12.90 10.68 16.88
N ASP A 309 -13.32 10.07 15.78
CA ASP A 309 -12.61 10.00 14.49
C ASP A 309 -12.31 11.37 13.85
N SER A 310 -13.19 12.36 14.06
CA SER A 310 -12.99 13.74 13.60
C SER A 310 -12.01 14.54 14.45
N SER A 311 -11.51 14.00 15.56
CA SER A 311 -10.62 14.73 16.46
C SER A 311 -9.16 14.75 15.98
N LEU A 312 -8.45 15.85 16.23
CA LEU A 312 -7.02 15.93 15.96
C LEU A 312 -6.20 14.87 16.73
N LYS A 313 -6.68 14.46 17.91
CA LYS A 313 -6.06 13.38 18.68
C LYS A 313 -6.09 12.06 17.90
N HIS A 314 -7.23 11.75 17.28
CA HIS A 314 -7.39 10.57 16.46
C HIS A 314 -6.50 10.61 15.22
N MET A 315 -6.43 11.75 14.53
CA MET A 315 -5.74 11.86 13.25
C MET A 315 -4.22 12.06 13.38
N LEU A 316 -3.72 12.67 14.46
CA LEU A 316 -2.30 13.05 14.57
C LEU A 316 -1.55 12.30 15.68
N ILE A 317 -2.20 11.99 16.80
CA ILE A 317 -1.54 11.35 17.96
C ILE A 317 -1.74 9.83 17.93
N LEU A 318 -2.98 9.40 17.72
CA LEU A 318 -3.34 7.98 17.73
C LEU A 318 -2.53 7.15 16.75
N PRO A 319 -2.27 7.56 15.48
CA PRO A 319 -1.50 6.73 14.55
C PRO A 319 -0.10 6.42 15.05
N VAL A 320 0.57 7.35 15.73
CA VAL A 320 1.90 7.13 16.30
C VAL A 320 1.83 6.09 17.43
N ILE A 321 0.85 6.23 18.32
CA ILE A 321 0.64 5.31 19.44
C ILE A 321 0.30 3.90 18.91
N VAL A 322 -0.64 3.82 17.98
CA VAL A 322 -1.07 2.54 17.35
C VAL A 322 0.11 1.86 16.67
N TRP A 323 0.91 2.60 15.89
CA TRP A 323 2.08 2.04 15.23
C TRP A 323 3.11 1.52 16.24
N LEU A 324 3.38 2.26 17.31
CA LEU A 324 4.31 1.84 18.37
C LEU A 324 3.82 0.58 19.09
N LEU A 325 2.54 0.56 19.49
CA LEU A 325 1.96 -0.59 20.19
C LEU A 325 1.91 -1.82 19.29
N SER A 326 1.50 -1.67 18.03
CA SER A 326 1.48 -2.76 17.05
C SER A 326 2.89 -3.30 16.81
N THR A 327 3.87 -2.42 16.63
CA THR A 327 5.28 -2.81 16.45
C THR A 327 5.81 -3.57 17.68
N ALA A 328 5.55 -3.06 18.89
CA ALA A 328 5.98 -3.72 20.13
C ALA A 328 5.34 -5.11 20.27
N LEU A 329 4.04 -5.22 20.00
CA LEU A 329 3.33 -6.51 20.06
C LEU A 329 3.88 -7.50 19.04
N VAL A 330 4.13 -7.07 17.79
CA VAL A 330 4.70 -7.95 16.77
C VAL A 330 6.12 -8.37 17.11
N LEU A 331 6.95 -7.48 17.65
CA LEU A 331 8.29 -7.85 18.16
C LEU A 331 8.23 -8.87 19.29
N PHE A 332 7.20 -8.80 20.14
CA PHE A 332 6.94 -9.82 21.15
C PHE A 332 6.51 -11.16 20.52
N ILE A 333 5.56 -11.14 19.58
CA ILE A 333 5.09 -12.32 18.84
C ILE A 333 6.24 -13.02 18.11
N HIS A 334 7.19 -12.26 17.53
CA HIS A 334 8.38 -12.84 16.89
C HIS A 334 9.26 -13.71 17.82
N LYS A 335 9.14 -13.56 19.14
CA LYS A 335 9.87 -14.41 20.10
C LYS A 335 9.18 -15.76 20.36
N ILE A 336 7.92 -15.91 19.94
CA ILE A 336 7.12 -17.11 20.17
C ILE A 336 7.23 -18.01 18.94
N PRO A 337 7.85 -19.21 19.05
CA PRO A 337 7.88 -20.19 17.98
C PRO A 337 6.46 -20.48 17.49
N LEU A 338 6.27 -20.71 16.19
CA LEU A 338 4.99 -20.86 15.48
C LEU A 338 4.28 -19.54 15.19
N LEU A 339 4.09 -18.64 16.17
CA LEU A 339 3.42 -17.35 15.94
C LEU A 339 4.26 -16.39 15.08
N ASN A 340 5.58 -16.53 15.07
CA ASN A 340 6.46 -15.73 14.19
C ASN A 340 6.24 -15.98 12.69
N LYS A 341 5.47 -17.01 12.32
CA LYS A 341 5.16 -17.32 10.91
C LYS A 341 3.90 -16.63 10.40
N ILE A 342 3.12 -16.03 11.29
CA ILE A 342 1.83 -15.39 10.97
C ILE A 342 1.87 -13.87 11.04
N VAL A 343 3.02 -13.26 11.33
CA VAL A 343 3.25 -11.80 11.41
C VAL A 343 4.52 -11.40 10.69
#